data_da5c5dfd2ff9b19d9f042610122919d4
#
_entry.id   da5c5dfd2ff9b19d9f042610122919d4
#
_cell.length_a   1.000
_cell.length_b   1.000
_cell.length_c   1.000
_cell.angle_alpha   90.00
_cell.angle_beta   90.00
_cell.angle_gamma   90.00
#
_symmetry.space_group_name_H-M   'P 1'
#
loop_
_entity.id
_entity.type
_entity.pdbx_description
1 polymer ?
#
loop_
_entity_poly.entity_id
_entity_poly.type
_entity_poly.pdbx_seq_one_letter_code
_entity_poly.pdbx_strand_id
1 'polypeptide(L)'
;MRIASIDHIVLTVADLQRTLDFYVRALGMREIDFANGRKALAFGLQKINLHVKSEEILPNALNANVGTADICLLTDTPLELVLEELEAAGIAIGQGIVPRTGALGAISSIYVRDPDGNLIEISRYV
;
A
#
# COMPACT_ATOMS: atom_id res chain seq x y z
N MET A 1 -9.81 -1.55 -27.69
CA MET A 1 -9.95 -1.07 -26.30
C MET A 1 -8.64 -0.41 -25.91
N ARG A 2 -8.69 0.61 -25.05
CA ARG A 2 -7.50 1.28 -24.54
C ARG A 2 -7.61 1.42 -23.01
N ILE A 3 -6.72 0.74 -22.29
CA ILE A 3 -6.65 0.87 -20.84
C ILE A 3 -5.86 2.14 -20.51
N ALA A 4 -6.42 3.03 -19.70
CA ALA A 4 -5.84 4.35 -19.40
C ALA A 4 -5.04 4.34 -18.09
N SER A 5 -5.57 3.74 -17.03
CA SER A 5 -4.96 3.80 -15.69
C SER A 5 -5.55 2.72 -14.80
N ILE A 6 -4.96 2.55 -13.62
CA ILE A 6 -5.55 1.80 -12.52
C ILE A 6 -6.43 2.76 -11.72
N ASP A 7 -7.67 2.39 -11.45
CA ASP A 7 -8.55 3.14 -10.55
C ASP A 7 -8.34 2.71 -9.10
N HIS A 8 -8.50 1.43 -8.83
CA HIS A 8 -8.28 0.85 -7.52
C HIS A 8 -7.85 -0.61 -7.65
N ILE A 9 -7.28 -1.12 -6.58
CA ILE A 9 -7.00 -2.55 -6.39
C ILE A 9 -7.67 -3.02 -5.11
N VAL A 10 -7.73 -4.34 -4.93
CA VAL A 10 -8.25 -4.96 -3.70
C VAL A 10 -7.10 -5.65 -2.98
N LEU A 11 -6.98 -5.38 -1.69
CA LEU A 11 -6.04 -6.05 -0.81
C LEU A 11 -6.83 -6.93 0.16
N THR A 12 -6.50 -8.22 0.21
CA THR A 12 -7.07 -9.14 1.20
C THR A 12 -6.21 -9.08 2.46
N VAL A 13 -6.84 -8.83 3.61
CA VAL A 13 -6.14 -8.59 4.87
C VAL A 13 -6.66 -9.52 5.95
N ALA A 14 -5.79 -9.90 6.91
CA ALA A 14 -6.17 -10.74 8.03
C ALA A 14 -6.90 -9.95 9.12
N ASP A 15 -6.45 -8.73 9.39
CA ASP A 15 -6.96 -7.89 10.48
C ASP A 15 -7.11 -6.44 9.98
N LEU A 16 -8.34 -5.97 9.94
CA LEU A 16 -8.65 -4.65 9.41
C LEU A 16 -7.98 -3.53 10.21
N GLN A 17 -8.03 -3.59 11.56
CA GLN A 17 -7.49 -2.53 12.39
C GLN A 17 -5.97 -2.42 12.27
N ARG A 18 -5.27 -3.54 12.24
CA ARG A 18 -3.80 -3.54 12.05
C ARG A 18 -3.42 -2.97 10.69
N THR A 19 -4.21 -3.29 9.65
CA THR A 19 -4.02 -2.75 8.31
C THR A 19 -4.23 -1.24 8.29
N LEU A 20 -5.30 -0.74 8.90
CA LEU A 20 -5.57 0.69 9.00
C LEU A 20 -4.49 1.41 9.79
N ASP A 21 -4.01 0.84 10.90
CA ASP A 21 -2.93 1.43 11.68
C ASP A 21 -1.66 1.60 10.85
N PHE A 22 -1.33 0.63 10.02
CA PHE A 22 -0.17 0.72 9.14
C PHE A 22 -0.35 1.77 8.04
N TYR A 23 -1.38 1.64 7.23
CA TYR A 23 -1.53 2.47 6.04
C TYR A 23 -1.99 3.89 6.35
N VAL A 24 -2.84 4.08 7.35
CA VAL A 24 -3.34 5.41 7.71
C VAL A 24 -2.37 6.14 8.63
N ARG A 25 -1.98 5.51 9.74
CA ARG A 25 -1.14 6.18 10.75
C ARG A 25 0.31 6.28 10.33
N ALA A 26 0.87 5.22 9.75
CA ALA A 26 2.29 5.23 9.38
C ALA A 26 2.53 5.77 7.97
N LEU A 27 1.71 5.39 6.98
CA LEU A 27 1.92 5.82 5.60
C LEU A 27 1.10 7.06 5.19
N GLY A 28 0.23 7.56 6.06
CA GLY A 28 -0.50 8.80 5.81
C GLY A 28 -1.66 8.70 4.82
N MET A 29 -2.14 7.49 4.51
CA MET A 29 -3.34 7.32 3.68
C MET A 29 -4.60 7.73 4.43
N ARG A 30 -5.71 7.97 3.72
CA ARG A 30 -6.99 8.30 4.33
C ARG A 30 -7.88 7.06 4.38
N GLU A 31 -8.50 6.81 5.52
CA GLU A 31 -9.53 5.78 5.65
C GLU A 31 -10.82 6.27 5.01
N ILE A 32 -11.43 5.44 4.16
CA ILE A 32 -12.72 5.73 3.52
C ILE A 32 -13.71 4.62 3.88
N ASP A 33 -14.91 5.03 4.29
CA ASP A 33 -16.07 4.15 4.42
C ASP A 33 -16.94 4.27 3.16
N PHE A 34 -17.37 3.15 2.63
CA PHE A 34 -18.28 3.12 1.48
C PHE A 34 -19.15 1.86 1.50
N ALA A 35 -20.25 1.88 0.73
CA ALA A 35 -21.11 0.73 0.45
C ALA A 35 -21.26 -0.25 1.64
N ASN A 36 -22.18 0.01 2.56
CA ASN A 36 -22.53 -0.90 3.66
C ASN A 36 -21.36 -1.24 4.61
N GLY A 37 -20.54 -0.26 4.94
CA GLY A 37 -19.47 -0.42 5.92
C GLY A 37 -18.18 -1.00 5.38
N ARG A 38 -18.01 -1.05 4.07
CA ARG A 38 -16.75 -1.45 3.45
C ARG A 38 -15.69 -0.36 3.68
N LYS A 39 -14.43 -0.77 3.79
CA LYS A 39 -13.30 0.12 4.01
C LYS A 39 -12.38 0.18 2.81
N ALA A 40 -11.79 1.35 2.59
CA ALA A 40 -10.73 1.55 1.61
C ALA A 40 -9.68 2.51 2.15
N LEU A 41 -8.52 2.47 1.53
CA LEU A 41 -7.39 3.37 1.78
C LEU A 41 -7.26 4.28 0.58
N ALA A 42 -7.41 5.59 0.76
CA ALA A 42 -7.32 6.54 -0.34
C ALA A 42 -6.01 7.32 -0.29
N PHE A 43 -5.45 7.54 -1.45
CA PHE A 43 -4.24 8.35 -1.64
C PHE A 43 -4.23 8.90 -3.08
N GLY A 44 -3.82 10.14 -3.25
CA GLY A 44 -3.87 10.78 -4.56
C GLY A 44 -5.27 10.66 -5.18
N LEU A 45 -5.35 10.12 -6.38
CA LEU A 45 -6.62 9.88 -7.11
C LEU A 45 -6.98 8.39 -7.13
N GLN A 46 -6.37 7.57 -6.28
CA GLN A 46 -6.53 6.13 -6.27
C GLN A 46 -6.93 5.63 -4.89
N LYS A 47 -7.34 4.39 -4.80
CA LYS A 47 -7.63 3.73 -3.53
C LYS A 47 -7.28 2.25 -3.56
N ILE A 48 -7.15 1.69 -2.38
CA ILE A 48 -7.05 0.25 -2.15
C ILE A 48 -8.27 -0.17 -1.34
N ASN A 49 -9.15 -0.98 -1.91
CA ASN A 49 -10.27 -1.57 -1.18
C ASN A 49 -9.75 -2.68 -0.28
N LEU A 50 -10.28 -2.78 0.93
CA LEU A 50 -9.87 -3.80 1.90
C LEU A 50 -10.94 -4.88 2.00
N HIS A 51 -10.54 -6.14 1.79
CA HIS A 51 -11.36 -7.32 2.02
C HIS A 51 -10.76 -8.12 3.17
N VAL A 52 -11.53 -8.35 4.22
CA VAL A 52 -11.07 -9.18 5.34
C VAL A 52 -11.19 -10.65 4.93
N LYS A 53 -10.12 -11.42 5.13
CA LYS A 53 -10.02 -12.82 4.66
C LYS A 53 -11.18 -13.69 5.15
N SER A 54 -11.64 -13.49 6.38
CA SER A 54 -12.75 -14.25 6.97
C SER A 54 -14.14 -13.78 6.51
N GLU A 55 -14.22 -12.65 5.82
CA GLU A 55 -15.47 -12.00 5.41
C GLU A 55 -15.45 -11.76 3.90
N GLU A 56 -15.45 -12.85 3.11
CA GLU A 56 -15.30 -12.75 1.67
C GLU A 56 -16.40 -11.91 1.01
N ILE A 57 -15.99 -11.05 0.09
CA ILE A 57 -16.87 -10.23 -0.75
C ILE A 57 -16.67 -10.68 -2.19
N LEU A 58 -17.75 -10.99 -2.87
CA LEU A 58 -17.72 -11.45 -4.27
C LEU A 58 -18.23 -10.36 -5.22
N PRO A 59 -17.71 -10.26 -6.45
CA PRO A 59 -16.60 -11.06 -7.00
C PRO A 59 -15.25 -10.67 -6.40
N ASN A 60 -14.31 -11.61 -6.40
CA ASN A 60 -12.95 -11.38 -5.93
C ASN A 60 -11.94 -12.14 -6.80
N ALA A 61 -10.65 -12.00 -6.50
CA ALA A 61 -9.63 -12.78 -7.21
C ALA A 61 -9.78 -14.26 -6.91
N LEU A 62 -9.44 -15.12 -7.90
CA LEU A 62 -9.57 -16.57 -7.78
C LEU A 62 -8.83 -17.14 -6.55
N ASN A 63 -7.62 -16.64 -6.30
CA ASN A 63 -6.77 -17.08 -5.18
C ASN A 63 -6.51 -15.91 -4.23
N ALA A 64 -7.57 -15.16 -3.87
CA ALA A 64 -7.45 -14.06 -2.93
C ALA A 64 -6.92 -14.56 -1.59
N ASN A 65 -5.83 -13.96 -1.12
CA ASN A 65 -5.20 -14.35 0.13
C ASN A 65 -4.41 -13.19 0.71
N VAL A 66 -4.06 -13.30 1.98
CA VAL A 66 -3.22 -12.31 2.68
C VAL A 66 -1.75 -12.47 2.27
N GLY A 67 -1.00 -11.36 2.32
CA GLY A 67 0.44 -11.40 2.13
C GLY A 67 0.91 -11.73 0.71
N THR A 68 0.07 -11.54 -0.30
CA THR A 68 0.41 -11.89 -1.69
C THR A 68 0.69 -10.67 -2.58
N ALA A 69 0.59 -9.46 -2.04
CA ALA A 69 0.79 -8.24 -2.81
C ALA A 69 2.23 -7.75 -2.75
N ASP A 70 2.64 -7.10 -3.84
CA ASP A 70 3.91 -6.41 -4.00
C ASP A 70 3.57 -5.10 -4.73
N ILE A 71 3.62 -3.97 -4.01
CA ILE A 71 3.08 -2.71 -4.48
C ILE A 71 4.13 -1.61 -4.34
N CYS A 72 4.32 -0.83 -5.40
CA CYS A 72 5.14 0.38 -5.39
C CYS A 72 4.23 1.61 -5.29
N LEU A 73 4.47 2.42 -4.26
CA LEU A 73 3.76 3.66 -3.97
C LEU A 73 4.70 4.84 -4.18
N LEU A 74 4.23 5.86 -4.87
CA LEU A 74 5.01 7.07 -5.08
C LEU A 74 4.71 8.09 -3.97
N THR A 75 5.74 8.80 -3.55
CA THR A 75 5.62 9.90 -2.58
C THR A 75 6.38 11.13 -3.06
N ASP A 76 5.92 12.31 -2.66
CA ASP A 76 6.64 13.57 -2.85
C ASP A 76 7.56 13.89 -1.67
N THR A 77 7.45 13.16 -0.57
CA THR A 77 8.30 13.33 0.60
C THR A 77 9.72 12.85 0.30
N PRO A 78 10.75 13.62 0.64
CA PRO A 78 12.14 13.15 0.54
C PRO A 78 12.32 11.82 1.26
N LEU A 79 13.00 10.85 0.64
CA LEU A 79 13.09 9.51 1.19
C LEU A 79 13.84 9.44 2.52
N GLU A 80 14.75 10.35 2.79
CA GLU A 80 15.43 10.46 4.10
C GLU A 80 14.41 10.77 5.21
N LEU A 81 13.43 11.62 4.93
CA LEU A 81 12.34 11.90 5.88
C LEU A 81 11.40 10.72 6.01
N VAL A 82 11.14 10.00 4.91
CA VAL A 82 10.33 8.76 4.96
C VAL A 82 10.98 7.75 5.90
N LEU A 83 12.30 7.57 5.82
CA LEU A 83 13.02 6.69 6.75
C LEU A 83 12.80 7.10 8.21
N GLU A 84 12.91 8.40 8.51
CA GLU A 84 12.69 8.90 9.86
C GLU A 84 11.26 8.67 10.34
N GLU A 85 10.28 8.91 9.48
CA GLU A 85 8.85 8.67 9.79
C GLU A 85 8.57 7.19 10.05
N LEU A 86 9.12 6.29 9.22
CA LEU A 86 8.94 4.85 9.38
C LEU A 86 9.58 4.36 10.68
N GLU A 87 10.79 4.81 11.00
CA GLU A 87 11.46 4.47 12.25
C GLU A 87 10.67 4.96 13.46
N ALA A 88 10.17 6.20 13.41
CA ALA A 88 9.34 6.78 14.48
C ALA A 88 8.04 6.00 14.68
N ALA A 89 7.49 5.41 13.60
CA ALA A 89 6.31 4.56 13.65
C ALA A 89 6.61 3.12 14.07
N GLY A 90 7.87 2.76 14.32
CA GLY A 90 8.27 1.42 14.71
C GLY A 90 8.27 0.41 13.57
N ILE A 91 8.34 0.85 12.33
CA ILE A 91 8.34 -0.01 11.14
C ILE A 91 9.79 -0.36 10.77
N ALA A 92 10.07 -1.66 10.69
CA ALA A 92 11.39 -2.14 10.28
C ALA A 92 11.62 -1.87 8.80
N ILE A 93 12.80 -1.33 8.48
CA ILE A 93 13.21 -1.09 7.09
C ILE A 93 13.81 -2.38 6.54
N GLY A 94 13.18 -2.93 5.51
CA GLY A 94 13.68 -4.14 4.85
C GLY A 94 14.89 -3.84 3.97
N GLN A 95 14.83 -2.73 3.24
CA GLN A 95 15.94 -2.23 2.45
C GLN A 95 15.88 -0.71 2.39
N GLY A 96 16.99 -0.04 2.65
CA GLY A 96 17.12 1.40 2.60
C GLY A 96 17.11 1.95 1.17
N ILE A 97 17.43 3.23 1.02
CA ILE A 97 17.31 3.90 -0.28
C ILE A 97 18.18 3.21 -1.33
N VAL A 98 17.53 2.65 -2.35
CA VAL A 98 18.19 1.91 -3.43
C VAL A 98 17.63 2.36 -4.79
N PRO A 99 18.45 2.31 -5.86
CA PRO A 99 17.97 2.63 -7.20
C PRO A 99 17.12 1.49 -7.78
N ARG A 100 16.04 1.87 -8.43
CA ARG A 100 15.14 0.95 -9.13
C ARG A 100 14.65 1.57 -10.43
N THR A 101 13.85 0.82 -11.19
CA THR A 101 13.26 1.29 -12.44
C THR A 101 11.76 1.32 -12.30
N GLY A 102 11.17 2.51 -12.41
CA GLY A 102 9.73 2.69 -12.42
C GLY A 102 9.14 2.63 -13.82
N ALA A 103 7.84 2.83 -13.92
CA ALA A 103 7.12 2.81 -15.19
C ALA A 103 7.59 3.92 -16.15
N LEU A 104 8.02 5.06 -15.63
CA LEU A 104 8.41 6.24 -16.41
C LEU A 104 9.91 6.57 -16.34
N GLY A 105 10.72 5.72 -15.71
CA GLY A 105 12.16 5.95 -15.59
C GLY A 105 12.72 5.59 -14.23
N ALA A 106 13.91 6.09 -13.95
CA ALA A 106 14.63 5.78 -12.71
C ALA A 106 13.90 6.31 -11.46
N ILE A 107 13.84 5.48 -10.43
CA ILE A 107 13.30 5.82 -9.11
C ILE A 107 14.32 5.46 -8.04
N SER A 108 14.15 6.05 -6.86
CA SER A 108 14.80 5.59 -5.62
C SER A 108 13.73 5.04 -4.70
N SER A 109 14.04 3.96 -4.00
CA SER A 109 13.02 3.18 -3.28
C SER A 109 13.47 2.74 -1.89
N ILE A 110 12.48 2.60 -1.02
CA ILE A 110 12.59 2.00 0.31
C ILE A 110 11.60 0.84 0.34
N TYR A 111 11.97 -0.29 0.95
CA TYR A 111 11.11 -1.47 1.10
C TYR A 111 10.75 -1.71 2.56
N VAL A 112 9.47 -1.93 2.80
CA VAL A 112 8.92 -2.34 4.10
C VAL A 112 7.91 -3.46 3.93
N ARG A 113 7.51 -4.10 5.03
CA ARG A 113 6.43 -5.09 5.05
C ARG A 113 5.23 -4.51 5.78
N ASP A 114 4.03 -4.74 5.25
CA ASP A 114 2.81 -4.42 5.96
C ASP A 114 2.46 -5.52 7.00
N PRO A 115 1.39 -5.39 7.80
CA PRO A 115 1.05 -6.37 8.82
C PRO A 115 0.83 -7.80 8.32
N ASP A 116 0.46 -7.98 7.06
CA ASP A 116 0.25 -9.30 6.45
C ASP A 116 1.47 -9.84 5.73
N GLY A 117 2.57 -9.08 5.70
CA GLY A 117 3.79 -9.46 5.00
C GLY A 117 3.81 -9.04 3.53
N ASN A 118 2.85 -8.24 3.06
CA ASN A 118 2.91 -7.67 1.72
C ASN A 118 4.16 -6.80 1.58
N LEU A 119 4.82 -6.88 0.43
CA LEU A 119 5.97 -6.03 0.14
C LEU A 119 5.48 -4.66 -0.34
N ILE A 120 5.89 -3.63 0.38
CA ILE A 120 5.54 -2.25 0.05
C ILE A 120 6.83 -1.49 -0.28
N GLU A 121 6.91 -1.04 -1.53
CA GLU A 121 7.97 -0.18 -2.02
C GLU A 121 7.48 1.27 -1.98
N ILE A 122 8.23 2.14 -1.34
CA ILE A 122 7.94 3.58 -1.29
C ILE A 122 9.01 4.29 -2.10
N SER A 123 8.60 5.04 -3.12
CA SER A 123 9.54 5.51 -4.14
C SER A 123 9.32 6.97 -4.55
N ARG A 124 10.39 7.56 -5.05
CA ARG A 124 10.36 8.84 -5.76
C ARG A 124 11.07 8.71 -7.09
N TYR A 125 10.56 9.41 -8.08
CA TYR A 125 11.31 9.56 -9.34
C TYR A 125 12.56 10.40 -9.09
N VAL A 126 13.62 9.99 -9.74
CA VAL A 126 14.90 10.70 -9.69
C VAL A 126 14.86 11.97 -10.54
#